data_75498f008607ce9638a1e91c515c0b11
#
_entry.id   75498f008607ce9638a1e91c515c0b11
#
_cell.length_a   1.000
_cell.length_b   1.000
_cell.length_c   1.000
_cell.angle_alpha   90.00
_cell.angle_beta   90.00
_cell.angle_gamma   90.00
#
_symmetry.space_group_name_H-M   'P 1'
#
loop_
_entity.id
_entity.type
_entity.pdbx_description
1 polymer ?
#
loop_
_entity_poly.entity_id
_entity_poly.type
_entity_poly.pdbx_seq_one_letter_code
_entity_poly.pdbx_strand_id
1 'polypeptide(L)'
;MVMGALVDAGVPFEALRAELAKLGLPGFTLERREVMKGVFRATKVDVHVHDHDHGAGEHKHTHDHPHGRHDHPRRNLESILGLIAASGLDVAVKAKAARIFTRLGEAEARVHGTTIDQVHFHEVGAVDAIVDITGACIGLHLLGVEAVHCSALPVGGGFVTGAHGRIPIPGPGTAELLKGFPVVDTGVRRELLTPTGAAILTTLATSAGTMPAMTVEAVGYGAGDMDLETPNVLRVFLGQGAGSGGRETIMQVETTVDDMQPQLWEVVMERLFEAGALDVYLTPVMMKKSRPGTVLTALCPPDKVTELSRVLFEESPTIGVRWTAYQRERLDREMVTLTTVYGAIAFKVSRLAGRVVTATPEFDEVRRIARAKGLPVREVLDLARAEGRRLLSP
;
A
#
# COMPACT_ATOMS: atom_id res chain seq x y z
N MET A 1 -13.40 -12.38 5.58
CA MET A 1 -12.07 -12.85 6.06
C MET A 1 -11.20 -11.72 6.58
N VAL A 2 -10.99 -10.61 5.83
CA VAL A 2 -10.10 -9.50 6.26
C VAL A 2 -10.56 -8.90 7.59
N MET A 3 -11.83 -8.48 7.70
CA MET A 3 -12.38 -7.95 8.96
C MET A 3 -12.21 -8.94 10.12
N GLY A 4 -12.50 -10.24 9.88
CA GLY A 4 -12.33 -11.26 10.90
C GLY A 4 -10.89 -11.37 11.40
N ALA A 5 -9.90 -11.35 10.51
CA ALA A 5 -8.49 -11.39 10.87
C ALA A 5 -8.04 -10.13 11.65
N LEU A 6 -8.54 -8.95 11.27
CA LEU A 6 -8.24 -7.69 11.96
C LEU A 6 -8.88 -7.65 13.36
N VAL A 7 -10.13 -8.14 13.50
CA VAL A 7 -10.80 -8.27 14.81
C VAL A 7 -10.06 -9.27 15.70
N ASP A 8 -9.61 -10.40 15.16
CA ASP A 8 -8.83 -11.38 15.90
C ASP A 8 -7.45 -10.84 16.31
N ALA A 9 -6.87 -9.95 15.49
CA ALA A 9 -5.60 -9.28 15.78
C ALA A 9 -5.72 -8.10 16.77
N GLY A 10 -6.94 -7.74 17.22
CA GLY A 10 -7.11 -6.74 18.26
C GLY A 10 -8.04 -5.57 17.94
N VAL A 11 -8.65 -5.48 16.75
CA VAL A 11 -9.68 -4.46 16.49
C VAL A 11 -10.90 -4.72 17.37
N PRO A 12 -11.33 -3.78 18.23
CA PRO A 12 -12.57 -3.92 18.98
C PRO A 12 -13.77 -4.01 18.03
N PHE A 13 -14.51 -5.11 18.07
CA PHE A 13 -15.62 -5.35 17.13
C PHE A 13 -16.69 -4.26 17.19
N GLU A 14 -17.00 -3.77 18.39
CA GLU A 14 -17.99 -2.69 18.57
C GLU A 14 -17.51 -1.35 17.97
N ALA A 15 -16.20 -1.07 18.03
CA ALA A 15 -15.65 0.12 17.40
C ALA A 15 -15.71 0.02 15.86
N LEU A 16 -15.38 -1.16 15.30
CA LEU A 16 -15.53 -1.43 13.87
C LEU A 16 -16.99 -1.24 13.42
N ARG A 17 -17.95 -1.77 14.19
CA ARG A 17 -19.38 -1.65 13.93
C ARG A 17 -19.85 -0.19 13.98
N ALA A 18 -19.43 0.55 14.99
CA ALA A 18 -19.76 1.96 15.14
C ALA A 18 -19.20 2.85 14.00
N GLU A 19 -17.97 2.58 13.58
CA GLU A 19 -17.38 3.27 12.44
C GLU A 19 -18.09 2.94 11.12
N LEU A 20 -18.41 1.66 10.86
CA LEU A 20 -19.16 1.25 9.67
C LEU A 20 -20.57 1.87 9.62
N ALA A 21 -21.22 2.09 10.77
CA ALA A 21 -22.52 2.78 10.81
C ALA A 21 -22.46 4.21 10.26
N LYS A 22 -21.30 4.87 10.30
CA LYS A 22 -21.09 6.23 9.74
C LYS A 22 -21.15 6.28 8.21
N LEU A 23 -21.13 5.14 7.52
CA LEU A 23 -21.37 5.07 6.08
C LEU A 23 -22.78 5.56 5.71
N GLY A 24 -23.73 5.50 6.64
CA GLY A 24 -25.13 5.81 6.34
C GLY A 24 -25.78 4.82 5.37
N LEU A 25 -25.22 3.62 5.24
CA LEU A 25 -25.71 2.57 4.36
C LEU A 25 -26.75 1.73 5.14
N PRO A 26 -28.03 1.75 4.77
CA PRO A 26 -29.06 0.97 5.47
C PRO A 26 -29.03 -0.51 5.05
N GLY A 27 -29.68 -1.35 5.85
CA GLY A 27 -29.99 -2.72 5.46
C GLY A 27 -28.87 -3.73 5.63
N PHE A 28 -27.91 -3.50 6.52
CA PHE A 28 -26.96 -4.55 6.90
C PHE A 28 -26.74 -4.64 8.41
N THR A 29 -26.38 -5.82 8.86
CA THR A 29 -25.89 -6.06 10.23
C THR A 29 -24.60 -6.85 10.17
N LEU A 30 -23.75 -6.69 11.21
CA LEU A 30 -22.53 -7.45 11.37
C LEU A 30 -22.69 -8.48 12.49
N GLU A 31 -22.28 -9.70 12.21
CA GLU A 31 -22.19 -10.77 13.20
C GLU A 31 -20.74 -11.22 13.35
N ARG A 32 -20.28 -11.33 14.61
CA ARG A 32 -18.98 -11.91 14.94
C ARG A 32 -19.18 -13.29 15.54
N ARG A 33 -18.46 -14.27 15.01
CA ARG A 33 -18.45 -15.65 15.57
C ARG A 33 -17.02 -16.18 15.65
N GLU A 34 -16.76 -17.00 16.66
CA GLU A 34 -15.56 -17.83 16.69
C GLU A 34 -15.89 -19.17 16.04
N VAL A 35 -15.03 -19.60 15.13
CA VAL A 35 -15.21 -20.85 14.38
C VAL A 35 -13.91 -21.64 14.34
N MET A 36 -14.04 -22.96 14.20
CA MET A 36 -12.90 -23.83 13.93
C MET A 36 -12.76 -24.08 12.43
N LYS A 37 -11.55 -23.86 11.89
CA LYS A 37 -11.19 -24.25 10.53
C LYS A 37 -10.03 -25.27 10.64
N GLY A 38 -10.37 -26.55 10.51
CA GLY A 38 -9.47 -27.61 10.89
C GLY A 38 -9.11 -27.52 12.37
N VAL A 39 -7.82 -27.38 12.68
CA VAL A 39 -7.30 -27.25 14.07
C VAL A 39 -7.16 -25.79 14.51
N PHE A 40 -7.45 -24.81 13.66
CA PHE A 40 -7.29 -23.40 13.97
C PHE A 40 -8.61 -22.78 14.43
N ARG A 41 -8.56 -22.11 15.59
CA ARG A 41 -9.59 -21.15 15.99
C ARG A 41 -9.42 -19.89 15.12
N ALA A 42 -10.50 -19.40 14.55
CA ALA A 42 -10.50 -18.20 13.73
C ALA A 42 -11.76 -17.37 13.99
N THR A 43 -11.66 -16.06 13.79
CA THR A 43 -12.79 -15.15 13.90
C THR A 43 -13.44 -15.00 12.53
N LYS A 44 -14.76 -15.21 12.49
CA LYS A 44 -15.60 -14.93 11.34
C LYS A 44 -16.40 -13.66 11.61
N VAL A 45 -16.39 -12.74 10.65
CA VAL A 45 -17.27 -11.57 10.62
C VAL A 45 -18.11 -11.68 9.36
N ASP A 46 -19.39 -11.83 9.55
CA ASP A 46 -20.39 -11.93 8.49
C ASP A 46 -21.13 -10.60 8.32
N VAL A 47 -21.39 -10.23 7.10
CA VAL A 47 -22.23 -9.10 6.71
C VAL A 47 -23.58 -9.67 6.27
N HIS A 48 -24.61 -9.45 7.08
CA HIS A 48 -25.96 -9.85 6.74
C HIS A 48 -26.69 -8.65 6.12
N VAL A 49 -27.10 -8.79 4.87
CA VAL A 49 -27.90 -7.80 4.16
C VAL A 49 -29.36 -8.11 4.34
N HIS A 50 -30.14 -7.15 4.82
CA HIS A 50 -31.57 -7.26 5.00
C HIS A 50 -32.29 -6.68 3.79
N ASP A 51 -33.06 -7.48 3.08
CA ASP A 51 -34.00 -7.00 2.08
C ASP A 51 -35.12 -6.24 2.79
N HIS A 52 -35.38 -5.01 2.37
CA HIS A 52 -36.60 -4.31 2.81
C HIS A 52 -37.81 -5.00 2.17
N ASP A 53 -38.43 -5.89 2.95
CA ASP A 53 -39.63 -6.59 2.57
C ASP A 53 -40.80 -5.58 2.44
N HIS A 54 -41.31 -5.43 1.23
CA HIS A 54 -42.60 -4.83 0.98
C HIS A 54 -43.65 -5.97 0.94
N GLY A 55 -44.18 -6.36 2.10
CA GLY A 55 -45.38 -7.14 2.16
C GLY A 55 -45.27 -8.55 2.79
N ALA A 56 -46.03 -8.74 3.82
CA ALA A 56 -46.15 -9.94 4.63
C ALA A 56 -46.42 -11.24 3.84
N GLY A 57 -45.61 -12.25 4.15
CA GLY A 57 -45.83 -13.63 3.71
C GLY A 57 -44.92 -14.58 4.46
N GLU A 58 -45.48 -15.37 5.37
CA GLU A 58 -44.76 -16.42 6.10
C GLU A 58 -44.20 -17.48 5.14
N HIS A 59 -42.86 -17.64 5.12
CA HIS A 59 -42.25 -18.81 4.49
C HIS A 59 -41.19 -19.46 5.40
N LYS A 60 -41.43 -20.77 5.63
CA LYS A 60 -40.56 -21.70 6.36
C LYS A 60 -39.22 -21.88 5.64
N HIS A 61 -38.15 -21.78 6.40
CA HIS A 61 -36.78 -22.03 5.92
C HIS A 61 -36.55 -23.53 5.66
N THR A 62 -36.26 -23.88 4.43
CA THR A 62 -35.54 -25.10 4.05
C THR A 62 -34.28 -24.72 3.33
N HIS A 63 -33.16 -25.24 3.84
CA HIS A 63 -31.81 -24.99 3.29
C HIS A 63 -31.61 -25.76 1.99
N ASP A 64 -31.85 -25.11 0.85
CA ASP A 64 -31.34 -25.51 -0.43
C ASP A 64 -31.16 -24.23 -1.27
N HIS A 65 -29.93 -23.87 -1.59
CA HIS A 65 -29.61 -22.65 -2.32
C HIS A 65 -29.60 -22.87 -3.83
N PRO A 66 -30.66 -22.51 -4.58
CA PRO A 66 -30.50 -22.06 -5.93
C PRO A 66 -30.25 -20.53 -5.89
N HIS A 67 -29.22 -20.05 -6.58
CA HIS A 67 -28.93 -18.63 -6.76
C HIS A 67 -30.13 -17.91 -7.40
N GLY A 68 -31.00 -17.38 -6.55
CA GLY A 68 -32.07 -16.47 -6.94
C GLY A 68 -31.45 -15.12 -7.34
N ARG A 69 -31.90 -14.58 -8.46
CA ARG A 69 -31.60 -13.20 -8.89
C ARG A 69 -32.19 -12.23 -7.87
N HIS A 70 -31.37 -11.74 -6.95
CA HIS A 70 -31.73 -10.58 -6.14
C HIS A 70 -31.38 -9.33 -6.94
N ASP A 71 -32.38 -8.56 -7.34
CA ASP A 71 -32.25 -7.26 -7.98
C ASP A 71 -31.89 -6.21 -6.93
N HIS A 72 -30.61 -6.27 -6.44
CA HIS A 72 -30.06 -5.16 -5.66
C HIS A 72 -29.83 -3.96 -6.60
N PRO A 73 -30.08 -2.71 -6.15
CA PRO A 73 -29.86 -1.54 -6.97
C PRO A 73 -28.36 -1.53 -7.40
N ARG A 74 -28.15 -1.66 -8.71
CA ARG A 74 -26.81 -1.66 -9.32
C ARG A 74 -26.18 -0.31 -9.07
N ARG A 75 -25.14 -0.27 -8.22
CA ARG A 75 -24.37 0.93 -7.95
C ARG A 75 -23.26 1.04 -8.97
N ASN A 76 -23.07 2.23 -9.55
CA ASN A 76 -21.88 2.56 -10.33
C ASN A 76 -20.78 3.08 -9.39
N LEU A 77 -19.56 3.22 -9.91
CA LEU A 77 -18.42 3.70 -9.14
C LEU A 77 -18.68 5.08 -8.52
N GLU A 78 -19.26 6.01 -9.28
CA GLU A 78 -19.55 7.36 -8.82
C GLU A 78 -20.46 7.38 -7.59
N SER A 79 -21.52 6.55 -7.58
CA SER A 79 -22.45 6.46 -6.44
C SER A 79 -21.76 5.89 -5.18
N ILE A 80 -20.84 4.93 -5.33
CA ILE A 80 -20.07 4.38 -4.22
C ILE A 80 -19.08 5.41 -3.68
N LEU A 81 -18.33 6.09 -4.56
CA LEU A 81 -17.41 7.15 -4.16
C LEU A 81 -18.15 8.31 -3.49
N GLY A 82 -19.32 8.68 -3.99
CA GLY A 82 -20.20 9.69 -3.40
C GLY A 82 -20.67 9.30 -1.99
N LEU A 83 -21.07 8.05 -1.79
CA LEU A 83 -21.43 7.50 -0.47
C LEU A 83 -20.27 7.60 0.52
N ILE A 84 -19.08 7.15 0.11
CA ILE A 84 -17.87 7.19 0.96
C ILE A 84 -17.51 8.65 1.28
N ALA A 85 -17.53 9.54 0.30
CA ALA A 85 -17.20 10.95 0.48
C ALA A 85 -18.16 11.67 1.45
N ALA A 86 -19.47 11.39 1.35
CA ALA A 86 -20.49 11.96 2.21
C ALA A 86 -20.53 11.37 3.62
N SER A 87 -19.91 10.21 3.85
CA SER A 87 -19.92 9.51 5.15
C SER A 87 -19.23 10.31 6.26
N GLY A 88 -19.51 9.94 7.52
CA GLY A 88 -18.83 10.48 8.72
C GLY A 88 -17.48 9.81 9.04
N LEU A 89 -16.88 9.07 8.12
CA LEU A 89 -15.62 8.35 8.31
C LEU A 89 -14.41 9.29 8.31
N ASP A 90 -13.31 8.83 8.92
CA ASP A 90 -12.02 9.52 8.87
C ASP A 90 -11.52 9.72 7.43
N VAL A 91 -10.82 10.85 7.17
CA VAL A 91 -10.32 11.21 5.85
C VAL A 91 -9.37 10.15 5.28
N ALA A 92 -8.52 9.54 6.12
CA ALA A 92 -7.58 8.50 5.70
C ALA A 92 -8.31 7.20 5.32
N VAL A 93 -9.39 6.85 6.03
CA VAL A 93 -10.24 5.70 5.70
C VAL A 93 -10.95 5.94 4.37
N LYS A 94 -11.57 7.11 4.18
CA LYS A 94 -12.21 7.50 2.91
C LYS A 94 -11.25 7.40 1.73
N ALA A 95 -10.04 7.94 1.89
CA ALA A 95 -9.03 7.92 0.83
C ALA A 95 -8.61 6.49 0.46
N LYS A 96 -8.38 5.62 1.45
CA LYS A 96 -8.03 4.20 1.20
C LYS A 96 -9.18 3.47 0.50
N ALA A 97 -10.41 3.59 0.99
CA ALA A 97 -11.57 2.94 0.41
C ALA A 97 -11.84 3.41 -1.03
N ALA A 98 -11.79 4.72 -1.28
CA ALA A 98 -11.95 5.28 -2.62
C ALA A 98 -10.91 4.73 -3.60
N ARG A 99 -9.62 4.63 -3.21
CA ARG A 99 -8.56 4.02 -4.03
C ARG A 99 -8.85 2.57 -4.39
N ILE A 100 -9.37 1.78 -3.45
CA ILE A 100 -9.69 0.37 -3.70
C ILE A 100 -10.82 0.27 -4.72
N PHE A 101 -11.91 1.04 -4.56
CA PHE A 101 -13.03 1.03 -5.50
C PHE A 101 -12.64 1.56 -6.88
N THR A 102 -11.80 2.59 -6.96
CA THR A 102 -11.29 3.08 -8.25
C THR A 102 -10.50 2.00 -8.97
N ARG A 103 -9.56 1.33 -8.30
CA ARG A 103 -8.78 0.22 -8.89
C ARG A 103 -9.66 -0.94 -9.33
N LEU A 104 -10.71 -1.25 -8.57
CA LEU A 104 -11.69 -2.27 -8.92
C LEU A 104 -12.48 -1.86 -10.17
N GLY A 105 -12.93 -0.60 -10.24
CA GLY A 105 -13.61 -0.04 -11.41
C GLY A 105 -12.72 -0.04 -12.66
N GLU A 106 -11.44 0.26 -12.53
CA GLU A 106 -10.47 0.17 -13.62
C GLU A 106 -10.31 -1.27 -14.15
N ALA A 107 -10.28 -2.26 -13.24
CA ALA A 107 -10.19 -3.66 -13.62
C ALA A 107 -11.44 -4.11 -14.37
N GLU A 108 -12.63 -3.79 -13.87
CA GLU A 108 -13.90 -4.11 -14.51
C GLU A 108 -14.04 -3.40 -15.87
N ALA A 109 -13.66 -2.12 -15.97
CA ALA A 109 -13.67 -1.37 -17.22
C ALA A 109 -12.85 -2.04 -18.31
N ARG A 110 -11.66 -2.54 -17.95
CA ARG A 110 -10.77 -3.28 -18.89
C ARG A 110 -11.39 -4.59 -19.34
N VAL A 111 -11.97 -5.36 -18.42
CA VAL A 111 -12.60 -6.65 -18.73
C VAL A 111 -13.78 -6.48 -19.66
N HIS A 112 -14.59 -5.44 -19.47
CA HIS A 112 -15.78 -5.15 -20.27
C HIS A 112 -15.52 -4.28 -21.50
N GLY A 113 -14.29 -3.81 -21.73
CA GLY A 113 -13.94 -2.96 -22.85
C GLY A 113 -14.69 -1.61 -22.85
N THR A 114 -14.95 -1.07 -21.64
CA THR A 114 -15.70 0.18 -21.43
C THR A 114 -14.86 1.20 -20.67
N THR A 115 -15.41 2.39 -20.45
CA THR A 115 -14.78 3.42 -19.61
C THR A 115 -15.17 3.23 -18.15
N ILE A 116 -14.34 3.73 -17.23
CA ILE A 116 -14.56 3.60 -15.79
C ILE A 116 -15.89 4.24 -15.34
N ASP A 117 -16.33 5.31 -16.01
CA ASP A 117 -17.59 6.01 -15.71
C ASP A 117 -18.84 5.22 -16.11
N GLN A 118 -18.68 4.29 -17.06
CA GLN A 118 -19.75 3.43 -17.57
C GLN A 118 -19.81 2.05 -16.90
N VAL A 119 -18.86 1.78 -15.98
CA VAL A 119 -18.82 0.51 -15.28
C VAL A 119 -19.99 0.38 -14.33
N HIS A 120 -20.72 -0.71 -14.47
CA HIS A 120 -21.71 -1.18 -13.51
C HIS A 120 -21.15 -2.41 -12.79
N PHE A 121 -21.00 -2.31 -11.49
CA PHE A 121 -20.57 -3.45 -10.70
C PHE A 121 -21.70 -4.48 -10.61
N HIS A 122 -21.43 -5.69 -11.08
CA HIS A 122 -22.42 -6.77 -11.06
C HIS A 122 -22.43 -7.53 -9.72
N GLU A 123 -21.25 -7.70 -9.11
CA GLU A 123 -21.04 -8.42 -7.86
C GLU A 123 -20.47 -7.51 -6.76
N VAL A 124 -19.60 -6.58 -7.10
CA VAL A 124 -18.82 -5.76 -6.14
C VAL A 124 -19.51 -4.44 -5.77
N GLY A 125 -20.63 -4.09 -6.40
CA GLY A 125 -21.48 -2.95 -6.04
C GLY A 125 -22.51 -3.28 -4.96
N ALA A 126 -22.55 -4.52 -4.49
CA ALA A 126 -23.44 -4.98 -3.44
C ALA A 126 -23.00 -4.43 -2.07
N VAL A 127 -23.94 -4.38 -1.12
CA VAL A 127 -23.76 -3.81 0.21
C VAL A 127 -22.63 -4.51 0.97
N ASP A 128 -22.51 -5.82 0.86
CA ASP A 128 -21.48 -6.65 1.50
C ASP A 128 -20.06 -6.25 1.05
N ALA A 129 -19.83 -6.05 -0.24
CA ALA A 129 -18.54 -5.64 -0.75
C ALA A 129 -18.16 -4.22 -0.28
N ILE A 130 -19.12 -3.29 -0.20
CA ILE A 130 -18.90 -1.94 0.32
C ILE A 130 -18.50 -2.00 1.80
N VAL A 131 -19.20 -2.81 2.58
CA VAL A 131 -18.93 -3.01 4.01
C VAL A 131 -17.59 -3.71 4.21
N ASP A 132 -17.26 -4.73 3.42
CA ASP A 132 -16.00 -5.48 3.51
C ASP A 132 -14.79 -4.59 3.22
N ILE A 133 -14.82 -3.84 2.11
CA ILE A 133 -13.71 -2.94 1.73
C ILE A 133 -13.54 -1.82 2.74
N THR A 134 -14.64 -1.16 3.11
CA THR A 134 -14.57 -0.05 4.06
C THR A 134 -14.20 -0.54 5.45
N GLY A 135 -14.73 -1.69 5.88
CA GLY A 135 -14.42 -2.34 7.15
C GLY A 135 -12.94 -2.74 7.26
N ALA A 136 -12.33 -3.22 6.18
CA ALA A 136 -10.90 -3.48 6.13
C ALA A 136 -10.09 -2.19 6.34
N CYS A 137 -10.48 -1.09 5.67
CA CYS A 137 -9.81 0.21 5.83
C CYS A 137 -9.97 0.78 7.25
N ILE A 138 -11.15 0.65 7.85
CA ILE A 138 -11.42 1.05 9.24
C ILE A 138 -10.58 0.22 10.20
N GLY A 139 -10.56 -1.11 10.05
CA GLY A 139 -9.79 -1.99 10.92
C GLY A 139 -8.29 -1.66 10.92
N LEU A 140 -7.71 -1.41 9.74
CA LEU A 140 -6.32 -0.97 9.61
C LEU A 140 -6.09 0.40 10.25
N HIS A 141 -7.04 1.33 10.14
CA HIS A 141 -6.96 2.65 10.77
C HIS A 141 -7.03 2.56 12.30
N LEU A 142 -7.95 1.76 12.84
CA LEU A 142 -8.10 1.56 14.29
C LEU A 142 -6.88 0.90 14.93
N LEU A 143 -6.14 0.06 14.18
CA LEU A 143 -4.88 -0.54 14.62
C LEU A 143 -3.66 0.38 14.40
N GLY A 144 -3.83 1.56 13.82
CA GLY A 144 -2.72 2.47 13.52
C GLY A 144 -1.74 1.91 12.49
N VAL A 145 -2.21 1.06 11.55
CA VAL A 145 -1.35 0.41 10.56
C VAL A 145 -0.91 1.43 9.50
N GLU A 146 0.40 1.64 9.41
CA GLU A 146 1.04 2.55 8.45
C GLU A 146 1.41 1.85 7.14
N ALA A 147 1.84 0.59 7.20
CA ALA A 147 2.25 -0.20 6.05
C ALA A 147 1.60 -1.59 6.05
N VAL A 148 1.22 -2.06 4.88
CA VAL A 148 0.67 -3.40 4.65
C VAL A 148 1.61 -4.16 3.73
N HIS A 149 1.97 -5.38 4.12
CA HIS A 149 2.75 -6.31 3.30
C HIS A 149 1.94 -7.59 3.11
N CYS A 150 1.98 -8.17 1.92
CA CYS A 150 1.31 -9.44 1.68
C CYS A 150 2.29 -10.51 1.16
N SER A 151 1.99 -11.77 1.40
CA SER A 151 2.67 -12.89 0.74
C SER A 151 2.39 -12.88 -0.77
N ALA A 152 3.04 -13.76 -1.52
CA ALA A 152 2.54 -14.11 -2.86
C ALA A 152 1.06 -14.49 -2.75
N LEU A 153 0.24 -13.97 -3.68
CA LEU A 153 -1.21 -14.10 -3.62
C LEU A 153 -1.66 -15.49 -4.07
N PRO A 154 -2.35 -16.27 -3.20
CA PRO A 154 -2.80 -17.60 -3.53
C PRO A 154 -3.96 -17.53 -4.51
N VAL A 155 -3.75 -17.98 -5.73
CA VAL A 155 -4.84 -18.16 -6.70
C VAL A 155 -5.29 -19.62 -6.70
N GLY A 156 -6.58 -19.81 -6.83
CA GLY A 156 -7.14 -21.12 -7.07
C GLY A 156 -7.21 -21.42 -8.56
N GLY A 157 -7.89 -22.49 -8.89
CA GLY A 157 -8.08 -22.91 -10.28
C GLY A 157 -9.48 -23.50 -10.52
N GLY A 158 -9.74 -23.90 -11.77
CA GLY A 158 -11.04 -24.44 -12.17
C GLY A 158 -11.95 -23.37 -12.74
N PHE A 159 -13.24 -23.51 -12.47
CA PHE A 159 -14.28 -22.63 -13.01
C PHE A 159 -15.30 -22.30 -11.92
N VAL A 160 -15.88 -21.10 -12.01
CA VAL A 160 -17.04 -20.67 -11.23
C VAL A 160 -18.17 -20.30 -12.18
N THR A 161 -19.41 -20.48 -11.77
CA THR A 161 -20.59 -20.02 -12.51
C THR A 161 -21.13 -18.77 -11.82
N GLY A 162 -21.04 -17.63 -12.51
CA GLY A 162 -21.53 -16.33 -12.03
C GLY A 162 -22.54 -15.70 -12.99
N ALA A 163 -22.75 -14.40 -12.86
CA ALA A 163 -23.68 -13.63 -13.69
C ALA A 163 -23.36 -13.71 -15.20
N HIS A 164 -22.11 -13.91 -15.56
CA HIS A 164 -21.59 -14.00 -16.93
C HIS A 164 -21.42 -15.45 -17.44
N GLY A 165 -22.06 -16.43 -16.78
CA GLY A 165 -21.92 -17.84 -17.09
C GLY A 165 -20.70 -18.50 -16.41
N ARG A 166 -20.14 -19.52 -17.03
CA ARG A 166 -18.99 -20.27 -16.52
C ARG A 166 -17.69 -19.57 -16.88
N ILE A 167 -16.99 -19.03 -15.87
CA ILE A 167 -15.73 -18.30 -16.02
C ILE A 167 -14.56 -19.04 -15.36
N PRO A 168 -13.31 -18.92 -15.88
CA PRO A 168 -12.15 -19.53 -15.26
C PRO A 168 -11.77 -18.81 -13.95
N ILE A 169 -11.10 -19.52 -13.06
CA ILE A 169 -10.52 -18.99 -11.83
C ILE A 169 -9.00 -18.82 -12.01
N PRO A 170 -8.41 -17.64 -11.67
CA PRO A 170 -9.09 -16.44 -11.21
C PRO A 170 -9.97 -15.80 -12.29
N GLY A 171 -11.07 -15.19 -11.87
CA GLY A 171 -11.96 -14.44 -12.76
C GLY A 171 -11.23 -13.30 -13.47
N PRO A 172 -11.72 -12.82 -14.65
CA PRO A 172 -11.02 -11.80 -15.44
C PRO A 172 -10.72 -10.52 -14.65
N GLY A 173 -11.67 -10.03 -13.83
CA GLY A 173 -11.47 -8.84 -12.98
C GLY A 173 -10.38 -9.08 -11.92
N THR A 174 -10.38 -10.24 -11.28
CA THR A 174 -9.32 -10.63 -10.34
C THR A 174 -7.97 -10.70 -11.05
N ALA A 175 -7.90 -11.30 -12.25
CA ALA A 175 -6.66 -11.41 -13.02
C ALA A 175 -6.07 -10.02 -13.37
N GLU A 176 -6.91 -9.04 -13.72
CA GLU A 176 -6.47 -7.65 -13.95
C GLU A 176 -5.90 -7.02 -12.68
N LEU A 177 -6.52 -7.23 -11.52
CA LEU A 177 -6.04 -6.73 -10.23
C LEU A 177 -4.70 -7.31 -9.82
N LEU A 178 -4.38 -8.54 -10.23
CA LEU A 178 -3.14 -9.24 -9.87
C LEU A 178 -1.90 -8.71 -10.61
N LYS A 179 -2.04 -7.89 -11.65
CA LYS A 179 -0.90 -7.35 -12.40
C LYS A 179 0.09 -6.63 -11.49
N GLY A 180 1.37 -7.02 -11.59
CA GLY A 180 2.45 -6.47 -10.77
C GLY A 180 2.64 -7.14 -9.40
N PHE A 181 1.84 -8.15 -9.08
CA PHE A 181 1.95 -8.90 -7.83
C PHE A 181 2.40 -10.34 -8.06
N PRO A 182 3.24 -10.90 -7.18
CA PRO A 182 3.57 -12.30 -7.23
C PRO A 182 2.35 -13.15 -6.90
N VAL A 183 2.10 -14.18 -7.70
CA VAL A 183 1.00 -15.12 -7.50
C VAL A 183 1.53 -16.54 -7.33
N VAL A 184 0.77 -17.38 -6.63
CA VAL A 184 1.10 -18.78 -6.42
C VAL A 184 -0.13 -19.65 -6.67
N ASP A 185 0.01 -20.68 -7.52
CA ASP A 185 -1.01 -21.73 -7.66
C ASP A 185 -0.89 -22.69 -6.47
N THR A 186 -1.97 -22.85 -5.74
CA THR A 186 -2.05 -23.73 -4.57
C THR A 186 -2.51 -25.14 -4.92
N GLY A 187 -2.87 -25.41 -6.17
CA GLY A 187 -3.49 -26.67 -6.59
C GLY A 187 -4.96 -26.81 -6.23
N VAL A 188 -5.51 -25.90 -5.42
CA VAL A 188 -6.93 -25.90 -5.03
C VAL A 188 -7.82 -25.49 -6.19
N ARG A 189 -8.81 -26.29 -6.53
CA ARG A 189 -9.74 -26.04 -7.66
C ARG A 189 -11.00 -25.28 -7.20
N ARG A 190 -10.80 -24.19 -6.49
CA ARG A 190 -11.80 -23.25 -5.97
C ARG A 190 -11.23 -21.84 -6.00
N GLU A 191 -12.11 -20.84 -5.97
CA GLU A 191 -11.69 -19.44 -5.85
C GLU A 191 -11.17 -19.18 -4.42
N LEU A 192 -9.87 -18.93 -4.29
CA LEU A 192 -9.23 -18.60 -3.00
C LEU A 192 -9.10 -17.11 -2.78
N LEU A 193 -9.00 -16.35 -3.86
CA LEU A 193 -8.85 -14.90 -3.84
C LEU A 193 -10.00 -14.27 -4.64
N THR A 194 -10.93 -13.68 -3.93
CA THR A 194 -12.07 -12.97 -4.52
C THR A 194 -11.65 -11.62 -5.10
N PRO A 195 -12.43 -11.04 -6.04
CA PRO A 195 -12.16 -9.70 -6.57
C PRO A 195 -11.98 -8.64 -5.46
N THR A 196 -12.85 -8.68 -4.43
CA THR A 196 -12.78 -7.78 -3.26
C THR A 196 -11.47 -7.95 -2.48
N GLY A 197 -11.08 -9.21 -2.19
CA GLY A 197 -9.82 -9.51 -1.51
C GLY A 197 -8.59 -9.08 -2.32
N ALA A 198 -8.60 -9.34 -3.63
CA ALA A 198 -7.55 -8.90 -4.54
C ALA A 198 -7.43 -7.38 -4.57
N ALA A 199 -8.55 -6.66 -4.69
CA ALA A 199 -8.56 -5.20 -4.71
C ALA A 199 -8.00 -4.60 -3.42
N ILE A 200 -8.39 -5.12 -2.24
CA ILE A 200 -7.87 -4.68 -0.94
C ILE A 200 -6.34 -4.85 -0.91
N LEU A 201 -5.86 -6.08 -1.17
CA LEU A 201 -4.44 -6.40 -1.05
C LEU A 201 -3.59 -5.64 -2.07
N THR A 202 -3.97 -5.66 -3.35
CA THR A 202 -3.19 -5.02 -4.41
C THR A 202 -3.21 -3.50 -4.41
N THR A 203 -4.15 -2.88 -3.67
CA THR A 203 -4.22 -1.43 -3.49
C THR A 203 -3.48 -0.95 -2.25
N LEU A 204 -3.54 -1.71 -1.15
CA LEU A 204 -3.01 -1.27 0.14
C LEU A 204 -1.62 -1.82 0.43
N ALA A 205 -1.22 -2.95 -0.16
CA ALA A 205 0.10 -3.51 0.07
C ALA A 205 1.19 -2.61 -0.53
N THR A 206 2.15 -2.25 0.32
CA THR A 206 3.37 -1.52 -0.08
C THR A 206 4.42 -2.45 -0.68
N SER A 207 4.38 -3.74 -0.35
CA SER A 207 5.18 -4.78 -0.98
C SER A 207 4.49 -6.14 -0.88
N ALA A 208 4.88 -7.06 -1.77
CA ALA A 208 4.36 -8.42 -1.82
C ALA A 208 5.50 -9.43 -1.96
N GLY A 209 5.35 -10.60 -1.33
CA GLY A 209 6.35 -11.68 -1.37
C GLY A 209 6.84 -12.08 0.02
N THR A 210 8.14 -11.94 0.28
CA THR A 210 8.74 -12.33 1.55
C THR A 210 8.27 -11.45 2.70
N MET A 211 7.95 -12.06 3.84
CA MET A 211 7.59 -11.34 5.06
C MET A 211 8.73 -10.39 5.47
N PRO A 212 8.46 -9.10 5.70
CA PRO A 212 9.49 -8.17 6.18
C PRO A 212 9.95 -8.56 7.58
N ALA A 213 11.18 -8.18 7.93
CA ALA A 213 11.65 -8.32 9.30
C ALA A 213 10.80 -7.44 10.23
N MET A 214 10.20 -8.06 11.26
CA MET A 214 9.34 -7.36 12.20
C MET A 214 9.30 -8.07 13.56
N THR A 215 9.01 -7.32 14.61
CA THR A 215 8.62 -7.88 15.91
C THR A 215 7.11 -8.07 15.90
N VAL A 216 6.65 -9.31 15.94
CA VAL A 216 5.23 -9.64 15.95
C VAL A 216 4.64 -9.36 17.33
N GLU A 217 3.59 -8.56 17.40
CA GLU A 217 2.86 -8.19 18.62
C GLU A 217 1.53 -8.94 18.72
N ALA A 218 0.86 -9.16 17.59
CA ALA A 218 -0.38 -9.93 17.55
C ALA A 218 -0.50 -10.74 16.24
N VAL A 219 -1.26 -11.82 16.30
CA VAL A 219 -1.62 -12.63 15.14
C VAL A 219 -3.12 -12.82 15.12
N GLY A 220 -3.74 -12.55 13.98
CA GLY A 220 -5.17 -12.72 13.81
C GLY A 220 -5.51 -13.69 12.67
N TYR A 221 -6.55 -14.50 12.87
CA TYR A 221 -7.04 -15.48 11.91
C TYR A 221 -8.47 -15.14 11.52
N GLY A 222 -8.70 -14.85 10.24
CA GLY A 222 -10.03 -14.59 9.68
C GLY A 222 -10.55 -15.78 8.90
N ALA A 223 -11.68 -16.36 9.31
CA ALA A 223 -12.26 -17.55 8.68
C ALA A 223 -12.93 -17.23 7.34
N GLY A 224 -12.71 -18.07 6.34
CA GLY A 224 -13.50 -18.14 5.12
C GLY A 224 -14.66 -19.13 5.23
N ASP A 225 -15.57 -19.10 4.24
CA ASP A 225 -16.78 -19.96 4.25
C ASP A 225 -16.46 -21.41 3.89
N MET A 226 -15.61 -21.61 2.88
CA MET A 226 -15.32 -22.94 2.37
C MET A 226 -14.56 -23.81 3.37
N ASP A 227 -14.92 -25.08 3.41
CA ASP A 227 -14.13 -26.10 4.06
C ASP A 227 -13.23 -26.77 3.00
N LEU A 228 -11.94 -26.67 3.24
CA LEU A 228 -10.89 -27.18 2.36
C LEU A 228 -9.98 -28.13 3.15
N GLU A 229 -9.20 -28.94 2.46
CA GLU A 229 -8.18 -29.80 3.08
C GLU A 229 -7.16 -29.00 3.89
N THR A 230 -6.72 -27.85 3.33
CA THR A 230 -6.00 -26.84 4.10
C THR A 230 -6.95 -25.85 4.72
N PRO A 231 -6.80 -25.51 6.02
CA PRO A 231 -7.70 -24.57 6.69
C PRO A 231 -7.86 -23.26 5.94
N ASN A 232 -9.09 -22.91 5.57
CA ASN A 232 -9.41 -21.68 4.84
C ASN A 232 -9.45 -20.50 5.79
N VAL A 233 -8.26 -19.96 6.08
CA VAL A 233 -8.07 -18.81 6.97
C VAL A 233 -7.13 -17.78 6.35
N LEU A 234 -7.45 -16.50 6.53
CA LEU A 234 -6.52 -15.41 6.33
C LEU A 234 -5.77 -15.16 7.63
N ARG A 235 -4.44 -15.19 7.60
CA ARG A 235 -3.60 -14.89 8.75
C ARG A 235 -2.98 -13.51 8.61
N VAL A 236 -3.16 -12.67 9.63
CA VAL A 236 -2.57 -11.34 9.74
C VAL A 236 -1.55 -11.35 10.87
N PHE A 237 -0.37 -10.82 10.62
CA PHE A 237 0.62 -10.50 11.65
C PHE A 237 0.61 -8.99 11.84
N LEU A 238 0.34 -8.54 13.06
CA LEU A 238 0.46 -7.16 13.47
C LEU A 238 1.74 -7.02 14.30
N GLY A 239 2.48 -5.96 14.09
CA GLY A 239 3.70 -5.71 14.85
C GLY A 239 4.50 -4.54 14.31
N GLN A 240 5.61 -4.30 14.97
CA GLN A 240 6.55 -3.26 14.58
C GLN A 240 7.51 -3.81 13.53
N GLY A 241 7.61 -3.14 12.40
CA GLY A 241 8.72 -3.39 11.49
C GLY A 241 10.04 -3.32 12.27
N ALA A 242 11.01 -4.15 11.93
CA ALA A 242 12.28 -4.18 12.64
C ALA A 242 12.95 -2.80 12.57
N GLY A 243 12.56 -1.95 13.50
CA GLY A 243 13.01 -0.57 13.72
C GLY A 243 12.33 0.44 12.79
N SER A 244 11.72 1.44 13.37
CA SER A 244 11.58 2.78 12.80
C SER A 244 12.94 3.54 12.81
N GLY A 245 14.04 2.87 13.06
CA GLY A 245 15.40 3.11 12.60
C GLY A 245 15.68 2.05 11.55
N GLY A 246 15.08 2.21 10.34
CA GLY A 246 14.79 1.10 9.47
C GLY A 246 16.04 0.52 8.82
N ARG A 247 16.33 -0.74 9.09
CA ARG A 247 17.10 -1.53 8.14
C ARG A 247 16.24 -1.69 6.89
N GLU A 248 16.69 -1.12 5.82
CA GLU A 248 16.06 -1.24 4.50
C GLU A 248 17.06 -1.85 3.52
N THR A 249 16.56 -2.62 2.58
CA THR A 249 17.38 -3.07 1.46
C THR A 249 17.38 -1.96 0.42
N ILE A 250 18.57 -1.48 0.07
CA ILE A 250 18.77 -0.60 -1.08
C ILE A 250 19.62 -1.32 -2.11
N MET A 251 19.49 -0.93 -3.35
CA MET A 251 20.35 -1.39 -4.44
C MET A 251 21.38 -0.34 -4.75
N GLN A 252 22.63 -0.75 -4.90
CA GLN A 252 23.68 0.04 -5.51
C GLN A 252 23.81 -0.38 -6.96
N VAL A 253 23.53 0.54 -7.87
CA VAL A 253 23.62 0.36 -9.32
C VAL A 253 24.87 1.12 -9.80
N GLU A 254 25.72 0.45 -10.54
CA GLU A 254 26.99 1.05 -10.99
C GLU A 254 27.27 0.80 -12.47
N THR A 255 27.90 1.78 -13.08
CA THR A 255 28.56 1.63 -14.37
C THR A 255 29.93 2.32 -14.38
N THR A 256 30.82 1.92 -15.28
CA THR A 256 32.17 2.51 -15.42
C THR A 256 32.39 2.92 -16.87
N VAL A 257 32.75 4.18 -17.09
CA VAL A 257 32.84 4.80 -18.42
C VAL A 257 34.14 5.55 -18.55
N ASP A 258 34.85 5.38 -19.70
CA ASP A 258 36.13 6.03 -20.03
C ASP A 258 36.07 6.88 -21.31
N ASP A 259 34.91 7.02 -21.93
CA ASP A 259 34.72 7.66 -23.25
C ASP A 259 33.49 8.60 -23.30
N MET A 260 33.09 9.17 -22.15
CA MET A 260 31.95 10.08 -22.06
C MET A 260 32.40 11.53 -21.85
N GLN A 261 31.71 12.47 -22.53
CA GLN A 261 31.96 13.90 -22.32
C GLN A 261 31.52 14.32 -20.91
N PRO A 262 32.35 15.03 -20.13
CA PRO A 262 32.06 15.40 -18.74
C PRO A 262 30.75 16.16 -18.54
N GLN A 263 30.30 16.94 -19.50
CA GLN A 263 29.06 17.72 -19.44
C GLN A 263 27.80 16.83 -19.39
N LEU A 264 27.85 15.62 -19.92
CA LEU A 264 26.70 14.69 -19.90
C LEU A 264 26.43 14.11 -18.52
N TRP A 265 27.40 14.14 -17.61
CA TRP A 265 27.19 13.63 -16.26
C TRP A 265 26.08 14.37 -15.50
N GLU A 266 25.95 15.67 -15.70
CA GLU A 266 24.90 16.48 -15.08
C GLU A 266 23.51 15.96 -15.49
N VAL A 267 23.30 15.76 -16.80
CA VAL A 267 22.04 15.24 -17.34
C VAL A 267 21.74 13.83 -16.85
N VAL A 268 22.75 12.94 -16.85
CA VAL A 268 22.58 11.57 -16.35
C VAL A 268 22.17 11.55 -14.88
N MET A 269 22.83 12.37 -14.05
CA MET A 269 22.50 12.44 -12.62
C MET A 269 21.09 12.99 -12.40
N GLU A 270 20.67 14.04 -13.10
CA GLU A 270 19.33 14.60 -13.02
C GLU A 270 18.28 13.54 -13.38
N ARG A 271 18.43 12.86 -14.51
CA ARG A 271 17.50 11.82 -14.95
C ARG A 271 17.44 10.60 -14.01
N LEU A 272 18.56 10.25 -13.39
CA LEU A 272 18.57 9.18 -12.38
C LEU A 272 17.79 9.58 -11.13
N PHE A 273 17.88 10.84 -10.66
CA PHE A 273 17.05 11.33 -9.56
C PHE A 273 15.57 11.37 -9.93
N GLU A 274 15.22 11.81 -11.14
CA GLU A 274 13.84 11.76 -11.66
C GLU A 274 13.29 10.33 -11.74
N ALA A 275 14.14 9.36 -12.09
CA ALA A 275 13.81 7.94 -12.13
C ALA A 275 13.67 7.30 -10.73
N GLY A 276 14.01 8.03 -9.66
CA GLY A 276 13.83 7.59 -8.29
C GLY A 276 15.11 7.12 -7.59
N ALA A 277 16.29 7.56 -8.05
CA ALA A 277 17.51 7.37 -7.29
C ALA A 277 17.42 8.09 -5.94
N LEU A 278 17.93 7.44 -4.89
CA LEU A 278 18.05 8.00 -3.55
C LEU A 278 19.30 8.88 -3.41
N ASP A 279 20.35 8.52 -4.14
CA ASP A 279 21.62 9.23 -4.20
C ASP A 279 22.35 8.84 -5.48
N VAL A 280 23.15 9.77 -6.02
CA VAL A 280 24.00 9.54 -7.20
C VAL A 280 25.33 10.25 -7.00
N TYR A 281 26.42 9.54 -7.22
CA TYR A 281 27.76 10.12 -7.12
C TYR A 281 28.73 9.53 -8.13
N LEU A 282 29.80 10.29 -8.41
CA LEU A 282 30.82 9.97 -9.38
C LEU A 282 32.16 9.72 -8.68
N THR A 283 32.83 8.64 -9.03
CA THR A 283 34.15 8.30 -8.51
C THR A 283 35.17 8.22 -9.66
N PRO A 284 36.21 9.07 -9.70
CA PRO A 284 37.29 8.97 -10.68
C PRO A 284 38.07 7.67 -10.47
N VAL A 285 38.38 7.00 -11.56
CA VAL A 285 39.14 5.75 -11.54
C VAL A 285 40.15 5.71 -12.69
N MET A 286 41.18 4.88 -12.54
CA MET A 286 42.10 4.55 -13.65
C MET A 286 41.69 3.19 -14.19
N MET A 287 41.33 3.12 -15.45
CA MET A 287 40.91 1.91 -16.14
C MET A 287 42.03 1.21 -16.88
N LYS A 288 41.75 0.07 -17.51
CA LYS A 288 42.70 -0.66 -18.38
C LYS A 288 43.29 0.27 -19.42
N LYS A 289 44.51 -0.03 -19.86
CA LYS A 289 45.29 0.79 -20.80
C LYS A 289 45.59 2.20 -20.30
N SER A 290 45.62 2.38 -18.96
CA SER A 290 45.89 3.67 -18.30
C SER A 290 44.96 4.80 -18.72
N ARG A 291 43.67 4.49 -18.98
CA ARG A 291 42.67 5.50 -19.32
C ARG A 291 41.97 6.01 -18.05
N PRO A 292 41.90 7.34 -17.88
CA PRO A 292 41.04 7.88 -16.84
C PRO A 292 39.59 7.57 -17.17
N GLY A 293 38.82 7.20 -16.18
CA GLY A 293 37.41 6.91 -16.31
C GLY A 293 36.65 7.32 -15.06
N THR A 294 35.34 7.14 -15.09
CA THR A 294 34.45 7.47 -13.99
C THR A 294 33.56 6.30 -13.69
N VAL A 295 33.48 5.92 -12.42
CA VAL A 295 32.38 5.05 -11.90
C VAL A 295 31.25 5.95 -11.50
N LEU A 296 30.09 5.78 -12.12
CA LEU A 296 28.82 6.30 -11.61
C LEU A 296 28.21 5.27 -10.68
N THR A 297 27.85 5.69 -9.49
CA THR A 297 27.12 4.89 -8.50
C THR A 297 25.80 5.58 -8.20
N ALA A 298 24.70 4.84 -8.31
CA ALA A 298 23.35 5.27 -7.92
C ALA A 298 22.80 4.33 -6.85
N LEU A 299 22.22 4.90 -5.79
CA LEU A 299 21.50 4.15 -4.77
C LEU A 299 20.00 4.24 -5.04
N CYS A 300 19.27 3.14 -4.98
CA CYS A 300 17.84 3.14 -5.25
C CYS A 300 17.08 2.04 -4.46
N PRO A 301 15.74 2.14 -4.36
CA PRO A 301 14.92 1.04 -3.95
C PRO A 301 15.03 -0.16 -4.92
N PRO A 302 14.83 -1.42 -4.47
CA PRO A 302 14.98 -2.61 -5.31
C PRO A 302 14.13 -2.61 -6.60
N ASP A 303 12.93 -2.05 -6.53
CA ASP A 303 11.98 -1.94 -7.65
C ASP A 303 12.40 -0.92 -8.73
N LYS A 304 13.39 -0.07 -8.45
CA LYS A 304 13.89 0.98 -9.35
C LYS A 304 15.11 0.59 -10.21
N VAL A 305 15.73 -0.55 -9.94
CA VAL A 305 16.94 -0.99 -10.64
C VAL A 305 16.77 -1.00 -12.17
N THR A 306 15.66 -1.53 -12.66
CA THR A 306 15.40 -1.63 -14.11
C THR A 306 15.26 -0.26 -14.75
N GLU A 307 14.59 0.67 -14.08
CA GLU A 307 14.38 2.03 -14.57
C GLU A 307 15.69 2.83 -14.61
N LEU A 308 16.48 2.75 -13.52
CA LEU A 308 17.80 3.40 -13.48
C LEU A 308 18.76 2.81 -14.53
N SER A 309 18.75 1.48 -14.70
CA SER A 309 19.57 0.83 -15.72
C SER A 309 19.21 1.32 -17.12
N ARG A 310 17.91 1.51 -17.41
CA ARG A 310 17.45 2.06 -18.69
C ARG A 310 17.99 3.48 -18.91
N VAL A 311 17.91 4.36 -17.91
CA VAL A 311 18.47 5.72 -17.99
C VAL A 311 19.96 5.67 -18.30
N LEU A 312 20.74 4.81 -17.63
CA LEU A 312 22.17 4.67 -17.87
C LEU A 312 22.48 4.23 -19.30
N PHE A 313 21.72 3.29 -19.86
CA PHE A 313 21.91 2.85 -21.24
C PHE A 313 21.49 3.89 -22.28
N GLU A 314 20.50 4.73 -21.98
CA GLU A 314 20.02 5.78 -22.88
C GLU A 314 20.93 7.01 -22.90
N GLU A 315 21.47 7.39 -21.73
CA GLU A 315 22.17 8.68 -21.54
C GLU A 315 23.69 8.56 -21.46
N SER A 316 24.25 7.35 -21.54
CA SER A 316 25.69 7.15 -21.47
C SER A 316 26.17 6.11 -22.49
N PRO A 317 27.45 6.08 -22.87
CA PRO A 317 28.02 5.08 -23.78
C PRO A 317 28.16 3.70 -23.13
N THR A 318 27.70 3.52 -21.88
CA THR A 318 27.87 2.23 -21.19
C THR A 318 27.13 1.10 -21.90
N ILE A 319 27.77 -0.06 -21.95
CA ILE A 319 27.19 -1.30 -22.48
C ILE A 319 26.87 -2.31 -21.36
N GLY A 320 27.14 -1.93 -20.11
CA GLY A 320 26.93 -2.83 -18.97
C GLY A 320 26.72 -2.10 -17.66
N VAL A 321 25.73 -2.55 -16.92
CA VAL A 321 25.38 -2.07 -15.59
C VAL A 321 25.45 -3.24 -14.62
N ARG A 322 26.01 -3.03 -13.45
CA ARG A 322 26.06 -4.01 -12.36
C ARG A 322 25.32 -3.48 -11.15
N TRP A 323 24.77 -4.35 -10.34
CA TRP A 323 24.11 -3.95 -9.09
C TRP A 323 24.31 -4.98 -8.00
N THR A 324 24.23 -4.49 -6.76
CA THR A 324 24.25 -5.33 -5.56
C THR A 324 23.31 -4.78 -4.51
N ALA A 325 22.82 -5.66 -3.64
CA ALA A 325 21.93 -5.29 -2.54
C ALA A 325 22.76 -4.95 -1.30
N TYR A 326 22.42 -3.83 -0.66
CA TYR A 326 22.96 -3.41 0.63
C TYR A 326 21.86 -3.32 1.67
N GLN A 327 22.20 -3.63 2.91
CA GLN A 327 21.36 -3.28 4.05
C GLN A 327 21.78 -1.89 4.51
N ARG A 328 20.81 -0.96 4.55
CA ARG A 328 21.00 0.39 5.05
C ARG A 328 20.25 0.55 6.36
N GLU A 329 20.90 1.09 7.37
CA GLU A 329 20.28 1.50 8.62
C GLU A 329 20.11 3.02 8.61
N ARG A 330 18.91 3.48 8.90
CA ARG A 330 18.52 4.88 8.79
C ARG A 330 17.79 5.31 10.06
N LEU A 331 18.12 6.50 10.57
CA LEU A 331 17.37 7.11 11.68
C LEU A 331 15.95 7.50 11.24
N ASP A 332 15.02 7.43 12.17
CA ASP A 332 13.70 8.05 12.00
C ASP A 332 13.86 9.53 11.75
N ARG A 333 13.13 10.05 10.79
CA ARG A 333 13.18 11.47 10.45
C ARG A 333 11.79 12.04 10.23
N GLU A 334 11.61 13.25 10.72
CA GLU A 334 10.41 14.05 10.52
C GLU A 334 10.77 15.47 10.12
N MET A 335 9.83 16.16 9.50
CA MET A 335 9.97 17.59 9.19
C MET A 335 9.25 18.39 10.27
N VAL A 336 9.99 19.26 10.95
CA VAL A 336 9.45 20.15 12.00
C VAL A 336 9.70 21.59 11.60
N THR A 337 8.66 22.41 11.56
CA THR A 337 8.79 23.83 11.27
C THR A 337 8.97 24.62 12.58
N LEU A 338 10.08 25.36 12.68
CA LEU A 338 10.34 26.29 13.78
C LEU A 338 10.18 27.73 13.31
N THR A 339 9.55 28.55 14.14
CA THR A 339 9.48 29.99 13.93
C THR A 339 10.75 30.64 14.48
N THR A 340 11.54 31.27 13.62
CA THR A 340 12.75 31.99 13.97
C THR A 340 12.53 33.51 13.83
N VAL A 341 13.50 34.31 14.27
CA VAL A 341 13.46 35.77 14.09
C VAL A 341 13.45 36.20 12.61
N TYR A 342 13.85 35.30 11.71
CA TYR A 342 13.82 35.53 10.26
C TYR A 342 12.60 34.93 9.56
N GLY A 343 11.73 34.23 10.28
CA GLY A 343 10.54 33.57 9.77
C GLY A 343 10.55 32.07 10.04
N ALA A 344 9.55 31.38 9.50
CA ALA A 344 9.44 29.93 9.62
C ALA A 344 10.49 29.22 8.77
N ILE A 345 11.17 28.24 9.37
CA ILE A 345 12.18 27.38 8.72
C ILE A 345 11.82 25.93 9.02
N ALA A 346 11.79 25.08 8.00
CA ALA A 346 11.65 23.64 8.16
C ALA A 346 12.97 23.01 8.58
N PHE A 347 12.90 22.06 9.51
CA PHE A 347 14.04 21.30 10.04
C PHE A 347 13.80 19.82 9.79
N LYS A 348 14.81 19.16 9.27
CA LYS A 348 14.90 17.71 9.25
C LYS A 348 15.38 17.21 10.60
N VAL A 349 14.49 16.64 11.40
CA VAL A 349 14.77 16.12 12.74
C VAL A 349 14.95 14.62 12.65
N SER A 350 16.08 14.09 13.14
CA SER A 350 16.30 12.65 13.20
C SER A 350 16.30 12.15 14.65
N ARG A 351 15.70 10.96 14.83
CA ARG A 351 15.58 10.33 16.15
C ARG A 351 16.24 8.96 16.20
N LEU A 352 16.81 8.66 17.36
CA LEU A 352 17.29 7.32 17.71
C LEU A 352 16.58 6.89 18.99
N ALA A 353 15.80 5.82 18.92
CA ALA A 353 15.00 5.33 20.05
C ALA A 353 14.15 6.46 20.70
N GLY A 354 13.47 7.26 19.89
CA GLY A 354 12.62 8.38 20.33
C GLY A 354 13.34 9.66 20.70
N ARG A 355 14.66 9.61 20.95
CA ARG A 355 15.47 10.80 21.29
C ARG A 355 15.93 11.52 20.04
N VAL A 356 15.78 12.84 19.98
CA VAL A 356 16.33 13.67 18.91
C VAL A 356 17.86 13.63 18.95
N VAL A 357 18.50 13.25 17.85
CA VAL A 357 19.95 13.22 17.72
C VAL A 357 20.48 14.24 16.73
N THR A 358 19.66 14.66 15.75
CA THR A 358 19.99 15.75 14.85
C THR A 358 18.77 16.62 14.56
N ALA A 359 18.98 17.92 14.35
CA ALA A 359 17.99 18.86 13.84
C ALA A 359 18.67 19.81 12.86
N THR A 360 18.49 19.56 11.57
CA THR A 360 19.17 20.29 10.49
C THR A 360 18.16 21.13 9.73
N PRO A 361 18.37 22.46 9.60
CA PRO A 361 17.49 23.31 8.83
C PRO A 361 17.57 22.98 7.33
N GLU A 362 16.46 23.06 6.61
CA GLU A 362 16.43 22.94 5.16
C GLU A 362 17.16 24.10 4.51
N PHE A 363 18.23 23.78 3.79
CA PHE A 363 19.17 24.77 3.23
C PHE A 363 18.53 25.68 2.19
N ASP A 364 17.61 25.18 1.39
CA ASP A 364 16.91 25.96 0.39
C ASP A 364 16.00 27.03 1.02
N GLU A 365 15.38 26.75 2.15
CA GLU A 365 14.62 27.74 2.90
C GLU A 365 15.53 28.80 3.52
N VAL A 366 16.65 28.37 4.12
CA VAL A 366 17.69 29.29 4.64
C VAL A 366 18.16 30.22 3.52
N ARG A 367 18.50 29.68 2.35
CA ARG A 367 18.93 30.45 1.18
C ARG A 367 17.87 31.42 0.69
N ARG A 368 16.62 30.99 0.63
CA ARG A 368 15.47 31.81 0.23
C ARG A 368 15.27 32.99 1.19
N ILE A 369 15.32 32.73 2.50
CA ILE A 369 15.16 33.76 3.54
C ILE A 369 16.33 34.78 3.49
N ALA A 370 17.55 34.28 3.39
CA ALA A 370 18.75 35.12 3.27
C ALA A 370 18.64 36.10 2.08
N ARG A 371 18.26 35.60 0.92
CA ARG A 371 18.03 36.42 -0.28
C ARG A 371 16.91 37.45 -0.09
N ALA A 372 15.77 37.03 0.47
CA ALA A 372 14.62 37.91 0.69
C ALA A 372 14.90 39.05 1.68
N LYS A 373 15.80 38.82 2.63
CA LYS A 373 16.17 39.81 3.67
C LYS A 373 17.47 40.56 3.37
N GLY A 374 18.18 40.24 2.30
CA GLY A 374 19.49 40.84 1.98
C GLY A 374 20.59 40.47 2.99
N LEU A 375 20.49 39.31 3.64
CA LEU A 375 21.42 38.86 4.67
C LEU A 375 22.41 37.84 4.09
N PRO A 376 23.60 37.71 4.68
CA PRO A 376 24.50 36.60 4.38
C PRO A 376 23.86 35.26 4.71
N VAL A 377 23.91 34.28 3.78
CA VAL A 377 23.35 32.93 3.99
C VAL A 377 23.89 32.29 5.27
N ARG A 378 25.19 32.52 5.57
CA ARG A 378 25.87 32.01 6.76
C ARG A 378 25.17 32.49 8.04
N GLU A 379 24.82 33.77 8.13
CA GLU A 379 24.17 34.35 9.32
C GLU A 379 22.82 33.69 9.60
N VAL A 380 21.98 33.55 8.57
CA VAL A 380 20.67 32.88 8.68
C VAL A 380 20.84 31.40 9.03
N LEU A 381 21.86 30.73 8.47
CA LEU A 381 22.16 29.32 8.76
C LEU A 381 22.64 29.11 10.21
N ASP A 382 23.51 29.96 10.71
CA ASP A 382 24.06 29.87 12.07
C ASP A 382 22.95 30.09 13.11
N LEU A 383 22.04 31.04 12.86
CA LEU A 383 20.85 31.24 13.68
C LEU A 383 19.94 30.01 13.63
N ALA A 384 19.61 29.54 12.45
CA ALA A 384 18.77 28.35 12.29
C ALA A 384 19.35 27.15 13.04
N ARG A 385 20.65 26.91 12.93
CA ARG A 385 21.33 25.86 13.69
C ARG A 385 21.23 26.04 15.20
N ALA A 386 21.31 27.27 15.68
CA ALA A 386 21.14 27.56 17.11
C ALA A 386 19.72 27.22 17.60
N GLU A 387 18.69 27.55 16.82
CA GLU A 387 17.31 27.16 17.11
C GLU A 387 17.10 25.64 17.07
N GLY A 388 17.67 24.97 16.07
CA GLY A 388 17.61 23.51 15.96
C GLY A 388 18.24 22.77 17.15
N ARG A 389 19.31 23.32 17.74
CA ARG A 389 19.93 22.76 18.95
C ARG A 389 18.98 22.69 20.15
N ARG A 390 17.99 23.56 20.24
CA ARG A 390 16.99 23.53 21.31
C ARG A 390 16.13 22.26 21.27
N LEU A 391 15.96 21.65 20.10
CA LEU A 391 15.28 20.37 19.95
C LEU A 391 16.11 19.16 20.42
N LEU A 392 17.42 19.34 20.61
CA LEU A 392 18.33 18.28 21.05
C LEU A 392 18.42 18.18 22.57
N SER A 393 17.92 19.20 23.30
CA SER A 393 17.89 19.19 24.76
C SER A 393 16.82 18.22 25.25
N PRO A 394 17.09 17.43 26.33
CA PRO A 394 16.16 16.47 26.89
C PRO A 394 14.91 17.14 27.47
#